data_af487c0b1861ffcc2b14fa55064e5087
#
_entry.id   af487c0b1861ffcc2b14fa55064e5087
#
_cell.length_a   1.000
_cell.length_b   1.000
_cell.length_c   1.000
_cell.angle_alpha   90.00
_cell.angle_beta   90.00
_cell.angle_gamma   90.00
#
_symmetry.space_group_name_H-M   'P 1'
#
loop_
_entity.id
_entity.type
_entity.pdbx_description
1 polymer ?
#
loop_
_entity_poly.entity_id
_entity_poly.type
_entity_poly.pdbx_seq_one_letter_code
_entity_poly.pdbx_strand_id
1 'polypeptide(L)'
;VLDNVVVEDYAEWELSETQANLLKGWMVEITQFHSDRVAQKIEAINLKGEQQVLQQLAKGKEKVFKPIIISDEGLETIEWISLDCTNAEKEATWHSDSEVKIDKIGYVIKNGVKTNEFWDACIHCEEKPLRMKIRNICGDETVFVI
;
A
#
# COMPACT_ATOMS: atom_id res chain seq x y z
N VAL A 1 30.09 4.90 -2.94
CA VAL A 1 29.10 4.19 -2.15
C VAL A 1 27.83 4.99 -2.14
N LEU A 2 26.78 4.41 -2.70
CA LEU A 2 25.51 5.08 -2.91
C LEU A 2 24.48 4.70 -1.84
N ASP A 3 24.91 4.68 -0.59
CA ASP A 3 24.14 4.12 0.51
C ASP A 3 22.97 4.99 0.94
N ASN A 4 22.88 6.21 0.41
CA ASN A 4 21.88 7.20 0.84
C ASN A 4 20.86 7.53 -0.23
N VAL A 5 20.69 6.66 -1.23
CA VAL A 5 19.61 6.83 -2.21
C VAL A 5 18.32 6.38 -1.55
N VAL A 6 17.53 7.33 -1.08
CA VAL A 6 16.18 7.06 -0.59
C VAL A 6 15.30 6.86 -1.83
N VAL A 7 14.90 5.61 -2.08
CA VAL A 7 13.96 5.30 -3.13
C VAL A 7 12.57 5.47 -2.54
N GLU A 8 11.87 6.52 -2.93
CA GLU A 8 10.50 6.74 -2.53
C GLU A 8 9.56 5.91 -3.41
N ASP A 9 8.48 5.41 -2.81
CA ASP A 9 7.44 4.73 -3.55
C ASP A 9 6.66 5.74 -4.40
N TYR A 10 6.04 5.25 -5.47
CA TYR A 10 5.27 6.04 -6.41
C TYR A 10 3.78 5.80 -6.20
N ALA A 11 2.98 6.85 -6.29
CA ALA A 11 1.53 6.74 -6.23
C ALA A 11 0.85 7.76 -7.15
N GLU A 12 -0.28 7.35 -7.69
CA GLU A 12 -1.22 8.24 -8.38
C GLU A 12 -2.55 8.18 -7.62
N TRP A 13 -3.21 9.32 -7.51
CA TRP A 13 -4.48 9.41 -6.79
C TRP A 13 -5.35 10.51 -7.36
N GLU A 14 -6.64 10.43 -7.05
CA GLU A 14 -7.62 11.45 -7.36
C GLU A 14 -8.22 11.99 -6.05
N LEU A 15 -8.24 13.32 -5.93
CA LEU A 15 -8.85 14.01 -4.81
C LEU A 15 -10.22 14.53 -5.24
N SER A 16 -11.25 14.22 -4.47
CA SER A 16 -12.59 14.71 -4.73
C SER A 16 -13.28 15.15 -3.44
N GLU A 17 -14.17 16.12 -3.57
CA GLU A 17 -15.02 16.55 -2.48
C GLU A 17 -16.30 15.73 -2.51
N THR A 18 -16.65 15.13 -1.37
CA THR A 18 -17.87 14.33 -1.26
C THR A 18 -19.00 15.19 -0.69
N GLN A 19 -20.14 15.23 -1.40
CA GLN A 19 -21.34 15.94 -0.99
C GLN A 19 -22.53 14.99 -0.88
N ALA A 20 -22.35 13.89 -0.17
CA ALA A 20 -23.45 12.96 0.05
C ALA A 20 -24.20 13.32 1.34
N ASN A 21 -25.45 13.76 1.23
CA ASN A 21 -26.43 13.87 2.34
C ASN A 21 -25.97 14.65 3.57
N LEU A 22 -25.80 15.89 3.64
CA LEU A 22 -25.46 16.68 4.83
C LEU A 22 -24.04 16.43 5.39
N LEU A 23 -23.34 15.40 4.94
CA LEU A 23 -21.96 15.11 5.32
C LEU A 23 -21.03 15.63 4.23
N LYS A 24 -20.44 16.77 4.47
CA LYS A 24 -19.38 17.31 3.63
C LYS A 24 -18.06 16.66 4.03
N GLY A 25 -17.32 16.18 3.08
CA GLY A 25 -16.03 15.57 3.32
C GLY A 25 -15.20 15.50 2.07
N TRP A 26 -14.05 14.87 2.19
CA TRP A 26 -13.10 14.69 1.11
C TRP A 26 -12.79 13.22 0.95
N MET A 27 -12.47 12.82 -0.27
CA MET A 27 -12.08 11.46 -0.59
C MET A 27 -10.82 11.47 -1.45
N VAL A 28 -9.88 10.61 -1.11
CA VAL A 28 -8.73 10.30 -1.97
C VAL A 28 -8.90 8.87 -2.46
N GLU A 29 -8.88 8.69 -3.78
CA GLU A 29 -8.87 7.38 -4.41
C GLU A 29 -7.48 7.11 -4.97
N ILE A 30 -6.86 6.02 -4.53
CA ILE A 30 -5.56 5.61 -5.05
C ILE A 30 -5.81 4.84 -6.34
N THR A 31 -5.27 5.35 -7.44
CA THR A 31 -5.42 4.74 -8.75
C THR A 31 -4.24 3.88 -9.14
N GLN A 32 -3.06 4.19 -8.60
CA GLN A 32 -1.86 3.39 -8.84
C GLN A 32 -0.85 3.56 -7.71
N PHE A 33 -0.18 2.47 -7.37
CA PHE A 33 0.91 2.46 -6.39
C PHE A 33 2.01 1.52 -6.84
N HIS A 34 3.25 1.95 -6.74
CA HIS A 34 4.41 1.14 -7.10
C HIS A 34 5.55 1.34 -6.09
N SER A 35 6.12 0.24 -5.63
CA SER A 35 7.31 0.22 -4.78
C SER A 35 8.35 -0.70 -5.41
N ASP A 36 9.51 -0.15 -5.74
CA ASP A 36 10.63 -0.92 -6.26
C ASP A 36 11.10 -1.98 -5.26
N ARG A 37 11.10 -1.62 -3.98
CA ARG A 37 11.52 -2.54 -2.92
C ARG A 37 10.58 -3.73 -2.80
N VAL A 38 9.27 -3.51 -2.88
CA VAL A 38 8.27 -4.57 -2.87
C VAL A 38 8.44 -5.47 -4.10
N ALA A 39 8.61 -4.87 -5.27
CA ALA A 39 8.82 -5.61 -6.51
C ALA A 39 10.06 -6.51 -6.46
N GLN A 40 11.17 -5.99 -5.94
CA GLN A 40 12.42 -6.75 -5.76
C GLN A 40 12.25 -7.89 -4.76
N LYS A 41 11.55 -7.65 -3.67
CA LYS A 41 11.30 -8.69 -2.66
C LYS A 41 10.43 -9.82 -3.20
N ILE A 42 9.39 -9.48 -3.96
CA ILE A 42 8.51 -10.48 -4.58
C ILE A 42 9.26 -11.28 -5.65
N GLU A 43 10.08 -10.61 -6.45
CA GLU A 43 10.94 -11.28 -7.43
C GLU A 43 11.87 -12.29 -6.76
N ALA A 44 12.50 -11.92 -5.65
CA ALA A 44 13.36 -12.82 -4.88
C ALA A 44 12.60 -14.03 -4.31
N ILE A 45 11.37 -13.82 -3.81
CA ILE A 45 10.51 -14.90 -3.31
C ILE A 45 10.14 -15.85 -4.45
N ASN A 46 9.78 -15.33 -5.62
CA ASN A 46 9.42 -16.13 -6.78
C ASN A 46 10.60 -16.97 -7.28
N LEU A 47 11.78 -16.35 -7.35
CA LEU A 47 13.01 -17.05 -7.76
C LEU A 47 13.34 -18.20 -6.80
N LYS A 48 13.25 -17.96 -5.50
CA LYS A 48 13.48 -18.98 -4.48
C LYS A 48 12.47 -20.12 -4.59
N GLY A 49 11.20 -19.81 -4.85
CA GLY A 49 10.15 -20.80 -5.05
C GLY A 49 10.42 -21.69 -6.26
N GLU A 50 10.84 -21.10 -7.37
CA GLU A 50 11.21 -21.84 -8.58
C GLU A 50 12.40 -22.76 -8.33
N GLN A 51 13.42 -22.30 -7.61
CA GLN A 51 14.58 -23.12 -7.24
C GLN A 51 14.18 -24.31 -6.37
N GLN A 52 13.25 -24.12 -5.43
CA GLN A 52 12.74 -25.20 -4.59
C GLN A 52 12.00 -26.26 -5.41
N VAL A 53 11.25 -25.87 -6.43
CA VAL A 53 10.57 -26.79 -7.34
C VAL A 53 11.61 -27.65 -8.07
N LEU A 54 12.65 -27.04 -8.62
CA LEU A 54 13.72 -27.75 -9.32
C LEU A 54 14.45 -28.73 -8.40
N GLN A 55 14.73 -28.36 -7.16
CA GLN A 55 15.37 -29.22 -6.18
C GLN A 55 14.51 -30.43 -5.82
N GLN A 56 13.20 -30.25 -5.68
CA GLN A 56 12.29 -31.36 -5.40
C GLN A 56 12.14 -32.30 -6.58
N LEU A 57 12.09 -31.78 -7.81
CA LEU A 57 12.04 -32.57 -9.02
C LEU A 57 13.33 -33.44 -9.18
N ALA A 58 14.48 -32.88 -8.82
CA ALA A 58 15.75 -33.62 -8.83
C ALA A 58 15.76 -34.80 -7.84
N LYS A 59 14.94 -34.73 -6.77
CA LYS A 59 14.76 -35.77 -5.77
C LYS A 59 13.61 -36.74 -6.10
N GLY A 60 13.00 -36.59 -7.29
CA GLY A 60 11.85 -37.41 -7.70
C GLY A 60 10.53 -37.05 -7.01
N LYS A 61 10.45 -35.86 -6.42
CA LYS A 61 9.24 -35.35 -5.75
C LYS A 61 8.57 -34.29 -6.59
N GLU A 62 7.24 -34.28 -6.61
CA GLU A 62 6.47 -33.20 -7.21
C GLU A 62 6.27 -32.07 -6.21
N LYS A 63 6.57 -30.86 -6.63
CA LYS A 63 6.24 -29.64 -5.88
C LYS A 63 5.78 -28.57 -6.86
N VAL A 64 4.62 -28.00 -6.60
CA VAL A 64 4.06 -26.90 -7.40
C VAL A 64 4.28 -25.61 -6.64
N PHE A 65 4.87 -24.62 -7.31
CA PHE A 65 4.99 -23.27 -6.81
C PHE A 65 4.22 -22.32 -7.71
N LYS A 66 3.34 -21.53 -7.11
CA LYS A 66 2.59 -20.50 -7.83
C LYS A 66 3.25 -19.14 -7.58
N PRO A 67 3.85 -18.50 -8.60
CA PRO A 67 4.50 -17.22 -8.41
C PRO A 67 3.50 -16.14 -8.00
N ILE A 68 3.98 -15.19 -7.19
CA ILE A 68 3.21 -14.02 -6.79
C ILE A 68 3.27 -13.01 -7.92
N ILE A 69 2.12 -12.51 -8.35
CA ILE A 69 2.01 -11.51 -9.41
C ILE A 69 1.38 -10.25 -8.81
N ILE A 70 2.07 -9.12 -8.98
CA ILE A 70 1.53 -7.82 -8.58
C ILE A 70 0.63 -7.30 -9.70
N SER A 71 -0.56 -6.81 -9.36
CA SER A 71 -1.47 -6.21 -10.32
C SER A 71 -0.89 -4.92 -10.93
N ASP A 72 -1.45 -4.48 -12.06
CA ASP A 72 -1.00 -3.25 -12.71
C ASP A 72 -1.19 -2.01 -11.83
N GLU A 73 -2.24 -1.97 -11.03
CA GLU A 73 -2.51 -0.90 -10.08
C GLU A 73 -1.63 -0.97 -8.83
N GLY A 74 -1.19 -2.16 -8.43
CA GLY A 74 -0.29 -2.39 -7.31
C GLY A 74 -0.89 -2.12 -5.93
N LEU A 75 -2.20 -1.98 -5.81
CA LEU A 75 -2.87 -1.59 -4.57
C LEU A 75 -2.76 -2.63 -3.46
N GLU A 76 -2.61 -3.90 -3.80
CA GLU A 76 -2.43 -5.01 -2.86
C GLU A 76 -1.10 -4.94 -2.11
N THR A 77 -0.20 -4.07 -2.52
CA THR A 77 1.09 -3.86 -1.86
C THR A 77 1.04 -2.77 -0.79
N ILE A 78 -0.12 -2.16 -0.57
CA ILE A 78 -0.35 -1.16 0.48
C ILE A 78 -0.89 -1.87 1.73
N GLU A 79 -0.26 -1.63 2.90
CA GLU A 79 -0.75 -2.17 4.18
C GLU A 79 -1.36 -1.11 5.09
N TRP A 80 -1.08 0.18 4.85
CA TRP A 80 -1.59 1.27 5.65
C TRP A 80 -1.53 2.57 4.86
N ILE A 81 -2.55 3.40 5.02
CA ILE A 81 -2.63 4.73 4.42
C ILE A 81 -3.25 5.69 5.41
N SER A 82 -2.71 6.90 5.47
CA SER A 82 -3.19 7.96 6.34
C SER A 82 -3.22 9.30 5.62
N LEU A 83 -4.17 10.15 6.01
CA LEU A 83 -4.25 11.54 5.54
C LEU A 83 -3.96 12.50 6.68
N ASP A 84 -3.18 13.52 6.38
CA ASP A 84 -2.91 14.65 7.27
C ASP A 84 -3.57 15.89 6.69
N CYS A 85 -4.54 16.44 7.42
CA CYS A 85 -5.26 17.65 7.04
C CYS A 85 -4.76 18.89 7.80
N THR A 86 -3.70 18.73 8.60
CA THR A 86 -3.21 19.76 9.53
C THR A 86 -1.99 20.48 8.98
N ASN A 87 -1.06 19.80 8.35
CA ASN A 87 0.21 20.34 7.88
C ASN A 87 0.55 19.89 6.46
N ALA A 88 0.91 20.84 5.61
CA ALA A 88 1.26 20.59 4.21
C ALA A 88 2.76 20.35 3.99
N GLU A 89 3.61 20.60 4.98
CA GLU A 89 5.05 20.40 4.84
C GLU A 89 5.42 18.92 4.89
N LYS A 90 6.05 18.44 3.84
CA LYS A 90 6.39 17.02 3.66
C LYS A 90 7.16 16.44 4.86
N GLU A 91 8.10 17.19 5.41
CA GLU A 91 9.00 16.73 6.48
C GLU A 91 8.48 17.04 7.89
N ALA A 92 7.33 17.68 8.03
CA ALA A 92 6.77 18.00 9.34
C ALA A 92 6.26 16.75 10.05
N THR A 93 6.14 16.85 11.37
CA THR A 93 5.57 15.77 12.20
C THR A 93 4.22 15.34 11.65
N TRP A 94 4.03 14.03 11.54
CA TRP A 94 2.81 13.46 10.97
C TRP A 94 1.65 13.56 11.95
N HIS A 95 0.52 14.06 11.47
CA HIS A 95 -0.75 14.06 12.17
C HIS A 95 -1.76 13.22 11.39
N SER A 96 -2.20 12.10 11.95
CA SER A 96 -3.14 11.19 11.30
C SER A 96 -4.56 11.64 11.56
N ASP A 97 -5.16 12.35 10.61
CA ASP A 97 -6.54 12.79 10.69
C ASP A 97 -7.52 11.71 10.21
N SER A 98 -7.04 10.83 9.36
CA SER A 98 -7.80 9.67 8.89
C SER A 98 -6.81 8.58 8.51
N GLU A 99 -7.15 7.32 8.77
CA GLU A 99 -6.29 6.19 8.40
C GLU A 99 -7.09 4.93 8.08
N VAL A 100 -6.51 4.10 7.22
CA VAL A 100 -7.03 2.79 6.88
C VAL A 100 -5.89 1.79 6.99
N LYS A 101 -6.13 0.68 7.68
CA LYS A 101 -5.22 -0.43 7.80
C LYS A 101 -5.77 -1.61 7.00
N ILE A 102 -4.90 -2.30 6.25
CA ILE A 102 -5.30 -3.35 5.33
C ILE A 102 -4.48 -4.60 5.64
N ASP A 103 -5.14 -5.75 5.72
CA ASP A 103 -4.46 -7.02 5.97
C ASP A 103 -3.84 -7.61 4.70
N LYS A 104 -3.20 -8.78 4.82
CA LYS A 104 -2.51 -9.45 3.70
C LYS A 104 -3.45 -9.88 2.57
N ILE A 105 -4.72 -10.07 2.87
CA ILE A 105 -5.72 -10.52 1.90
C ILE A 105 -6.32 -9.33 1.16
N GLY A 106 -6.26 -8.13 1.78
CA GLY A 106 -6.85 -6.91 1.25
C GLY A 106 -8.09 -6.48 2.01
N TYR A 107 -8.38 -7.11 3.14
CA TYR A 107 -9.50 -6.72 4.00
C TYR A 107 -9.12 -5.55 4.90
N VAL A 108 -10.07 -4.65 5.11
CA VAL A 108 -9.91 -3.50 6.01
C VAL A 108 -9.90 -3.98 7.46
N ILE A 109 -8.97 -3.45 8.26
CA ILE A 109 -8.91 -3.67 9.70
C ILE A 109 -9.52 -2.46 10.39
N LYS A 110 -10.62 -2.67 11.14
CA LYS A 110 -11.31 -1.61 11.89
C LYS A 110 -11.11 -1.84 13.40
N ASN A 111 -10.59 -0.81 14.09
CA ASN A 111 -10.35 -0.86 15.56
C ASN A 111 -9.56 -2.11 15.99
N GLY A 112 -8.55 -2.50 15.21
CA GLY A 112 -7.73 -3.67 15.49
C GLY A 112 -8.39 -5.02 15.16
N VAL A 113 -9.60 -5.01 14.63
CA VAL A 113 -10.35 -6.23 14.27
C VAL A 113 -10.40 -6.39 12.75
N LYS A 114 -10.05 -7.58 12.28
CA LYS A 114 -10.16 -7.92 10.85
C LYS A 114 -11.61 -7.98 10.43
N THR A 115 -11.93 -7.33 9.31
CA THR A 115 -13.25 -7.42 8.68
C THR A 115 -13.18 -8.35 7.47
N ASN A 116 -14.32 -8.61 6.85
CA ASN A 116 -14.41 -9.32 5.57
C ASN A 116 -14.73 -8.35 4.41
N GLU A 117 -14.47 -7.05 4.62
CA GLU A 117 -14.67 -6.03 3.61
C GLU A 117 -13.35 -5.73 2.90
N PHE A 118 -13.31 -5.91 1.58
CA PHE A 118 -12.15 -5.52 0.79
C PHE A 118 -12.03 -4.00 0.75
N TRP A 119 -10.79 -3.52 0.83
CA TRP A 119 -10.51 -2.10 0.67
C TRP A 119 -10.86 -1.64 -0.75
N ASP A 120 -11.57 -0.54 -0.85
CA ASP A 120 -12.04 0.03 -2.12
C ASP A 120 -11.07 1.05 -2.73
N ALA A 121 -9.81 1.09 -2.26
CA ALA A 121 -8.77 2.04 -2.66
C ALA A 121 -9.05 3.48 -2.28
N CYS A 122 -10.07 3.74 -1.44
CA CYS A 122 -10.46 5.07 -1.02
C CYS A 122 -10.16 5.32 0.46
N ILE A 123 -9.85 6.57 0.78
CA ILE A 123 -9.75 7.04 2.16
C ILE A 123 -10.50 8.37 2.28
N HIS A 124 -11.29 8.48 3.34
CA HIS A 124 -12.17 9.63 3.57
C HIS A 124 -11.67 10.49 4.72
N CYS A 125 -11.93 11.79 4.63
CA CYS A 125 -11.52 12.79 5.62
C CYS A 125 -12.55 13.91 5.66
N GLU A 126 -12.79 14.49 6.84
CA GLU A 126 -13.75 15.59 6.99
C GLU A 126 -13.22 16.90 6.41
N GLU A 127 -11.94 17.17 6.57
CA GLU A 127 -11.28 18.36 6.06
C GLU A 127 -10.44 18.04 4.85
N LYS A 128 -10.07 19.05 4.07
CA LYS A 128 -9.24 18.88 2.89
C LYS A 128 -7.87 18.30 3.26
N PRO A 129 -7.49 17.13 2.75
CA PRO A 129 -6.19 16.55 3.05
C PRO A 129 -5.05 17.35 2.40
N LEU A 130 -3.97 17.52 3.14
CA LEU A 130 -2.78 18.27 2.72
C LEU A 130 -1.61 17.33 2.37
N ARG A 131 -1.51 16.20 3.09
CA ARG A 131 -0.50 15.17 2.85
C ARG A 131 -1.12 13.79 2.96
N MET A 132 -0.49 12.83 2.30
CA MET A 132 -0.86 11.43 2.39
C MET A 132 0.39 10.61 2.68
N LYS A 133 0.29 9.68 3.63
CA LYS A 133 1.37 8.74 3.93
C LYS A 133 0.90 7.33 3.60
N ILE A 134 1.70 6.60 2.84
CA ILE A 134 1.41 5.22 2.48
C ILE A 134 2.55 4.34 2.96
N ARG A 135 2.21 3.25 3.65
CA ARG A 135 3.16 2.21 4.04
C ARG A 135 2.93 0.96 3.19
N ASN A 136 3.98 0.50 2.53
CA ASN A 136 3.93 -0.70 1.74
C ASN A 136 4.09 -1.96 2.61
N ILE A 137 3.87 -3.13 2.03
CA ILE A 137 3.93 -4.42 2.75
C ILE A 137 5.35 -4.77 3.24
N CYS A 138 6.37 -4.05 2.83
CA CYS A 138 7.73 -4.17 3.37
C CYS A 138 7.96 -3.27 4.59
N GLY A 139 7.01 -2.41 4.94
CA GLY A 139 7.09 -1.50 6.07
C GLY A 139 7.67 -0.13 5.75
N ASP A 140 8.00 0.16 4.51
CA ASP A 140 8.51 1.48 4.11
C ASP A 140 7.35 2.48 4.01
N GLU A 141 7.57 3.68 4.51
CA GLU A 141 6.58 4.76 4.49
C GLU A 141 7.03 5.87 3.55
N THR A 142 6.12 6.36 2.72
CA THR A 142 6.36 7.50 1.82
C THR A 142 5.28 8.56 2.03
N VAL A 143 5.69 9.82 2.12
CA VAL A 143 4.79 10.96 2.25
C VAL A 143 4.62 11.63 0.90
N PHE A 144 3.36 11.82 0.51
CA PHE A 144 2.97 12.51 -0.71
C PHE A 144 2.28 13.81 -0.33
N VAL A 145 2.68 14.93 -0.94
CA VAL A 145 2.00 16.21 -0.77
C VAL A 145 0.85 16.29 -1.77
N ILE A 146 -0.33 16.53 -1.24
CA ILE A 146 -1.56 16.59 -2.05
C ILE A 146 -1.76 17.99 -2.65
#